data_9481f6aa21871c6e4118b8b5ba2fcd4c
#
_entry.id   9481f6aa21871c6e4118b8b5ba2fcd4c
#
_cell.length_a   1.000
_cell.length_b   1.000
_cell.length_c   1.000
_cell.angle_alpha   90.00
_cell.angle_beta   90.00
_cell.angle_gamma   90.00
#
_symmetry.space_group_name_H-M   'P 1'
#
loop_
_entity.id
_entity.type
_entity.pdbx_description
1 polymer ?
#
loop_
_entity_poly.entity_id
_entity_poly.type
_entity_poly.pdbx_seq_one_letter_code
_entity_poly.pdbx_strand_id
1 'polypeptide(L)'
;MSRTVSKIPFVGLHAHSVAGSAFDGFGYPQEHMDFAYKNGMQALALTDHGNMNGLSYQVLHAKKMKAAGKEFKPIFGVEAYFVPSIKEWKEEYARAKEDKKTAKKMAAEADKVTSEDEGASKRKSKNKINARRHIVLVALNQTGLSNIYKIVSDSHQGDNFYRYPRLDYEMLEKYGEGVIASSACLGGVYAGDYWDNCIYEEYVNEKGKTKDRKIGEDEDAILNAMRETTKCMLAALGDRWYGELQWNNVPEQHRLNKYVIQMQKEFGIELISTADSHYPDPDSWKDRELYKRLAWLNATTAPDYLKSELPDGIEEMGMELYPKNGDQMWQSYQTYSKECGVSYDDDTVYDSLVRTHWIAHELVEDFMPDDTVRLPGFVVPEGVTGEQALIKESIAGLRKLGLAENQEYIDRLKHELTVINERGFSKYFLTMKAVSDMANEHMLAGPGRGSAAGSLVSYVLGITQVDPIKYGLLFSRFLRSDAKDYPDIDYDVSD
;
A
#
# COMPACT_ATOMS: atom_id res chain seq x y z
N MET A 1 -28.60 -14.04 0.05
CA MET A 1 -27.97 -15.22 -0.56
C MET A 1 -27.27 -16.01 0.52
N SER A 2 -27.33 -17.34 0.52
CA SER A 2 -26.63 -18.20 1.49
C SER A 2 -25.12 -18.10 1.27
N ARG A 3 -24.37 -18.16 2.36
CA ARG A 3 -22.91 -18.24 2.32
C ARG A 3 -22.47 -19.58 1.71
N THR A 4 -21.50 -19.55 0.80
CA THR A 4 -20.92 -20.78 0.23
C THR A 4 -20.12 -21.51 1.33
N VAL A 5 -20.07 -22.83 1.28
CA VAL A 5 -19.25 -23.65 2.18
C VAL A 5 -18.14 -24.29 1.34
N SER A 6 -16.89 -23.94 1.63
CA SER A 6 -15.72 -24.60 1.06
C SER A 6 -15.33 -25.81 1.93
N LYS A 7 -14.96 -26.92 1.30
CA LYS A 7 -14.47 -28.12 2.00
C LYS A 7 -12.99 -28.03 2.31
N ILE A 8 -12.22 -27.32 1.47
CA ILE A 8 -10.78 -27.15 1.66
C ILE A 8 -10.57 -25.85 2.45
N PRO A 9 -9.94 -25.94 3.65
CA PRO A 9 -9.59 -24.75 4.41
C PRO A 9 -8.61 -23.87 3.62
N PHE A 10 -8.96 -22.59 3.44
CA PHE A 10 -8.14 -21.66 2.67
C PHE A 10 -8.43 -20.22 3.08
N VAL A 11 -7.40 -19.38 3.06
CA VAL A 11 -7.48 -17.93 3.25
C VAL A 11 -6.64 -17.24 2.17
N GLY A 12 -7.21 -16.24 1.49
CA GLY A 12 -6.46 -15.42 0.56
C GLY A 12 -5.44 -14.53 1.30
N LEU A 13 -4.14 -14.75 1.06
CA LEU A 13 -3.06 -13.98 1.68
C LEU A 13 -2.43 -12.95 0.74
N HIS A 14 -2.94 -12.80 -0.48
CA HIS A 14 -2.46 -11.88 -1.51
C HIS A 14 -3.66 -11.29 -2.26
N ALA A 15 -3.95 -10.00 -2.02
CA ALA A 15 -5.07 -9.30 -2.64
C ALA A 15 -4.82 -7.79 -2.75
N HIS A 16 -5.34 -7.21 -3.83
CA HIS A 16 -5.16 -5.81 -4.21
C HIS A 16 -6.50 -5.10 -4.36
N SER A 17 -6.59 -3.89 -3.81
CA SER A 17 -7.75 -3.02 -3.93
C SER A 17 -7.43 -1.77 -4.75
N VAL A 18 -8.46 -1.09 -5.25
CA VAL A 18 -8.28 0.20 -5.93
C VAL A 18 -7.74 1.29 -5.01
N ALA A 19 -7.92 1.14 -3.68
CA ALA A 19 -7.50 2.14 -2.70
C ALA A 19 -5.98 2.29 -2.59
N GLY A 20 -5.24 1.18 -2.75
CA GLY A 20 -3.77 1.19 -2.69
C GLY A 20 -3.10 0.77 -3.99
N SER A 21 -3.75 -0.06 -4.81
CA SER A 21 -3.25 -0.56 -6.10
C SER A 21 -3.98 0.11 -7.26
N ALA A 22 -3.97 1.46 -7.28
CA ALA A 22 -4.64 2.24 -8.31
C ALA A 22 -4.21 1.80 -9.72
N PHE A 23 -5.19 1.63 -10.62
CA PHE A 23 -5.06 1.18 -12.02
C PHE A 23 -4.68 -0.30 -12.23
N ASP A 24 -4.41 -1.05 -11.18
CA ASP A 24 -4.19 -2.49 -11.26
C ASP A 24 -5.24 -3.26 -10.46
N GLY A 25 -5.50 -2.86 -9.21
CA GLY A 25 -6.63 -3.33 -8.42
C GLY A 25 -7.94 -2.65 -8.82
N PHE A 26 -9.05 -3.38 -8.74
CA PHE A 26 -10.42 -2.90 -8.93
C PHE A 26 -11.29 -3.30 -7.74
N GLY A 27 -12.23 -2.46 -7.37
CA GLY A 27 -13.04 -2.61 -6.15
C GLY A 27 -12.31 -2.16 -4.88
N TYR A 28 -13.08 -1.66 -3.91
CA TYR A 28 -12.55 -1.26 -2.62
C TYR A 28 -12.36 -2.47 -1.68
N PRO A 29 -11.55 -2.35 -0.61
CA PRO A 29 -11.34 -3.44 0.35
C PRO A 29 -12.62 -4.10 0.87
N GLN A 30 -13.67 -3.32 1.12
CA GLN A 30 -14.96 -3.82 1.59
C GLN A 30 -15.64 -4.77 0.60
N GLU A 31 -15.52 -4.53 -0.70
CA GLU A 31 -16.11 -5.38 -1.74
C GLU A 31 -15.40 -6.74 -1.80
N HIS A 32 -14.07 -6.72 -1.72
CA HIS A 32 -13.26 -7.95 -1.61
C HIS A 32 -13.60 -8.76 -0.36
N MET A 33 -13.74 -8.10 0.81
CA MET A 33 -14.07 -8.74 2.08
C MET A 33 -15.51 -9.32 2.07
N ASP A 34 -16.47 -8.57 1.56
CA ASP A 34 -17.86 -9.04 1.47
C ASP A 34 -18.00 -10.24 0.53
N PHE A 35 -17.30 -10.23 -0.61
CA PHE A 35 -17.28 -11.38 -1.50
C PHE A 35 -16.56 -12.57 -0.88
N ALA A 36 -15.39 -12.38 -0.29
CA ALA A 36 -14.63 -13.43 0.38
C ALA A 36 -15.46 -14.11 1.47
N TYR A 37 -16.14 -13.32 2.31
CA TYR A 37 -17.07 -13.83 3.33
C TYR A 37 -18.22 -14.63 2.72
N LYS A 38 -18.90 -14.09 1.70
CA LYS A 38 -20.00 -14.75 0.99
C LYS A 38 -19.52 -16.04 0.31
N ASN A 39 -18.29 -16.05 -0.20
CA ASN A 39 -17.64 -17.18 -0.85
C ASN A 39 -17.07 -18.22 0.13
N GLY A 40 -17.35 -18.08 1.42
CA GLY A 40 -17.06 -19.08 2.45
C GLY A 40 -15.74 -18.88 3.21
N MET A 41 -14.92 -17.91 2.84
CA MET A 41 -13.69 -17.59 3.57
C MET A 41 -13.98 -16.91 4.91
N GLN A 42 -13.10 -17.07 5.86
CA GLN A 42 -13.20 -16.50 7.22
C GLN A 42 -12.24 -15.34 7.44
N ALA A 43 -11.29 -15.15 6.52
CA ALA A 43 -10.30 -14.10 6.56
C ALA A 43 -9.84 -13.73 5.14
N LEU A 44 -9.23 -12.56 4.99
CA LEU A 44 -8.56 -12.11 3.76
C LEU A 44 -7.45 -11.14 4.13
N ALA A 45 -6.27 -11.32 3.55
CA ALA A 45 -5.21 -10.33 3.59
C ALA A 45 -5.42 -9.28 2.50
N LEU A 46 -5.17 -8.02 2.83
CA LEU A 46 -5.01 -6.94 1.86
C LEU A 46 -3.53 -6.58 1.78
N THR A 47 -2.98 -6.61 0.56
CA THR A 47 -1.55 -6.47 0.29
C THR A 47 -1.31 -5.55 -0.91
N ASP A 48 -1.85 -4.35 -0.87
CA ASP A 48 -1.75 -3.37 -1.95
C ASP A 48 -0.29 -3.05 -2.34
N HIS A 49 -0.08 -2.60 -3.57
CA HIS A 49 1.24 -2.36 -4.15
C HIS A 49 1.99 -1.19 -3.50
N GLY A 50 3.03 -1.48 -2.74
CA GLY A 50 3.99 -0.52 -2.19
C GLY A 50 3.44 0.45 -1.15
N ASN A 51 2.17 0.31 -0.75
CA ASN A 51 1.53 1.17 0.24
C ASN A 51 0.39 0.44 0.98
N MET A 52 -0.15 1.07 2.02
CA MET A 52 -1.25 0.53 2.82
C MET A 52 -2.48 1.46 2.82
N ASN A 53 -2.76 2.15 1.72
CA ASN A 53 -3.86 3.11 1.65
C ASN A 53 -5.24 2.45 1.83
N GLY A 54 -5.37 1.16 1.48
CA GLY A 54 -6.59 0.37 1.69
C GLY A 54 -6.88 0.00 3.14
N LEU A 55 -5.89 0.13 4.05
CA LEU A 55 -5.97 -0.34 5.43
C LEU A 55 -7.16 0.25 6.20
N SER A 56 -7.38 1.57 6.11
CA SER A 56 -8.46 2.25 6.82
C SER A 56 -9.85 1.73 6.41
N TYR A 57 -10.05 1.49 5.12
CA TYR A 57 -11.28 0.90 4.59
C TYR A 57 -11.48 -0.52 5.12
N GLN A 58 -10.40 -1.34 5.13
CA GLN A 58 -10.42 -2.71 5.63
C GLN A 58 -10.80 -2.74 7.12
N VAL A 59 -10.17 -1.90 7.96
CA VAL A 59 -10.43 -1.80 9.40
C VAL A 59 -11.87 -1.37 9.69
N LEU A 60 -12.32 -0.29 9.05
CA LEU A 60 -13.68 0.22 9.23
C LEU A 60 -14.73 -0.80 8.79
N HIS A 61 -14.48 -1.51 7.69
CA HIS A 61 -15.41 -2.53 7.22
C HIS A 61 -15.42 -3.76 8.11
N ALA A 62 -14.27 -4.23 8.61
CA ALA A 62 -14.20 -5.33 9.57
C ALA A 62 -15.00 -5.02 10.84
N LYS A 63 -14.91 -3.80 11.37
CA LYS A 63 -15.74 -3.34 12.50
C LYS A 63 -17.25 -3.40 12.18
N LYS A 64 -17.64 -2.98 10.96
CA LYS A 64 -19.05 -3.07 10.50
C LYS A 64 -19.51 -4.52 10.35
N MET A 65 -18.70 -5.39 9.80
CA MET A 65 -19.00 -6.82 9.66
C MET A 65 -19.21 -7.45 11.05
N LYS A 66 -18.30 -7.20 11.99
CA LYS A 66 -18.42 -7.70 13.37
C LYS A 66 -19.69 -7.18 14.06
N ALA A 67 -20.03 -5.90 13.92
CA ALA A 67 -21.26 -5.33 14.45
C ALA A 67 -22.52 -5.94 13.83
N ALA A 68 -22.43 -6.45 12.59
CA ALA A 68 -23.50 -7.17 11.91
C ALA A 68 -23.54 -8.69 12.20
N GLY A 69 -22.71 -9.16 13.16
CA GLY A 69 -22.61 -10.59 13.52
C GLY A 69 -21.91 -11.46 12.47
N LYS A 70 -21.17 -10.85 11.55
CA LYS A 70 -20.35 -11.56 10.57
C LYS A 70 -18.94 -11.68 11.12
N GLU A 71 -18.53 -12.90 11.45
CA GLU A 71 -17.16 -13.18 11.87
C GLU A 71 -16.26 -13.24 10.63
N PHE A 72 -15.35 -12.27 10.51
CA PHE A 72 -14.39 -12.18 9.43
C PHE A 72 -13.12 -11.49 9.92
N LYS A 73 -11.98 -12.15 9.74
CA LYS A 73 -10.68 -11.65 10.21
C LYS A 73 -9.99 -10.85 9.11
N PRO A 74 -9.79 -9.55 9.26
CA PRO A 74 -8.91 -8.80 8.39
C PRO A 74 -7.47 -9.17 8.68
N ILE A 75 -6.66 -9.37 7.65
CA ILE A 75 -5.21 -9.60 7.75
C ILE A 75 -4.52 -8.45 7.04
N PHE A 76 -3.49 -7.87 7.67
CA PHE A 76 -2.85 -6.65 7.21
C PHE A 76 -1.51 -6.95 6.57
N GLY A 77 -1.27 -6.39 5.39
CA GLY A 77 -0.04 -6.62 4.66
C GLY A 77 0.23 -5.57 3.58
N VAL A 78 1.26 -5.80 2.81
CA VAL A 78 1.66 -4.99 1.65
C VAL A 78 2.39 -5.87 0.65
N GLU A 79 2.15 -5.72 -0.64
CA GLU A 79 3.06 -6.21 -1.66
C GLU A 79 4.08 -5.10 -1.96
N ALA A 80 5.29 -5.26 -1.47
CA ALA A 80 6.34 -4.27 -1.59
C ALA A 80 7.24 -4.54 -2.82
N TYR A 81 8.00 -3.52 -3.23
CA TYR A 81 8.94 -3.64 -4.35
C TYR A 81 10.35 -3.87 -3.82
N PHE A 82 10.88 -5.03 -4.10
CA PHE A 82 12.16 -5.52 -3.60
C PHE A 82 13.30 -5.32 -4.60
N VAL A 83 14.45 -4.94 -4.08
CA VAL A 83 15.77 -5.01 -4.73
C VAL A 83 16.77 -5.67 -3.78
N PRO A 84 17.80 -6.38 -4.26
CA PRO A 84 18.75 -7.03 -3.37
C PRO A 84 19.49 -6.07 -2.45
N SER A 85 19.85 -4.87 -2.94
CA SER A 85 20.51 -3.80 -2.19
C SER A 85 20.10 -2.44 -2.74
N ILE A 86 19.52 -1.60 -1.89
CA ILE A 86 19.20 -0.19 -2.23
C ILE A 86 20.48 0.61 -2.47
N LYS A 87 21.55 0.31 -1.75
CA LYS A 87 22.85 0.97 -1.92
C LYS A 87 23.40 0.74 -3.33
N GLU A 88 23.47 -0.52 -3.76
CA GLU A 88 23.94 -0.87 -5.11
C GLU A 88 23.02 -0.30 -6.19
N TRP A 89 21.72 -0.35 -5.97
CA TRP A 89 20.73 0.23 -6.87
C TRP A 89 20.94 1.75 -7.04
N LYS A 90 21.21 2.49 -5.96
CA LYS A 90 21.55 3.93 -6.01
C LYS A 90 22.80 4.21 -6.82
N GLU A 91 23.85 3.41 -6.65
CA GLU A 91 25.08 3.54 -7.42
C GLU A 91 24.87 3.27 -8.92
N GLU A 92 24.07 2.26 -9.26
CA GLU A 92 23.68 1.98 -10.66
C GLU A 92 22.83 3.11 -11.25
N TYR A 93 21.88 3.65 -10.46
CA TYR A 93 21.07 4.78 -10.88
C TYR A 93 21.89 6.04 -11.15
N ALA A 94 22.84 6.34 -10.26
CA ALA A 94 23.73 7.48 -10.41
C ALA A 94 24.59 7.33 -11.69
N ARG A 95 25.18 6.16 -11.93
CA ARG A 95 25.96 5.85 -13.15
C ARG A 95 25.13 6.03 -14.41
N ALA A 96 23.92 5.47 -14.45
CA ALA A 96 23.06 5.60 -15.63
C ALA A 96 22.56 7.04 -15.87
N LYS A 97 22.44 7.85 -14.84
CA LYS A 97 22.12 9.29 -14.96
C LYS A 97 23.31 10.07 -15.56
N GLU A 98 24.54 9.73 -15.16
CA GLU A 98 25.77 10.29 -15.69
C GLU A 98 25.95 9.90 -17.16
N ASP A 99 25.78 8.60 -17.50
CA ASP A 99 25.86 8.09 -18.87
C ASP A 99 24.86 8.77 -19.82
N LYS A 100 23.61 8.99 -19.37
CA LYS A 100 22.62 9.75 -20.15
C LYS A 100 22.98 11.20 -20.34
N LYS A 101 23.62 11.83 -19.35
CA LYS A 101 24.11 13.21 -19.42
C LYS A 101 25.28 13.30 -20.40
N THR A 102 26.19 12.34 -20.34
CA THR A 102 27.36 12.20 -21.21
C THR A 102 26.92 11.90 -22.64
N ALA A 103 25.98 10.96 -22.86
CA ALA A 103 25.42 10.64 -24.17
C ALA A 103 24.68 11.85 -24.79
N LYS A 104 23.94 12.63 -23.98
CA LYS A 104 23.28 13.86 -24.43
C LYS A 104 24.27 14.96 -24.81
N LYS A 105 25.39 15.04 -24.08
CA LYS A 105 26.50 15.97 -24.35
C LYS A 105 27.23 15.58 -25.65
N MET A 106 27.52 14.28 -25.81
CA MET A 106 28.11 13.73 -27.04
C MET A 106 27.19 13.88 -28.27
N ALA A 107 25.88 13.66 -28.11
CA ALA A 107 24.91 13.87 -29.19
C ALA A 107 24.81 15.36 -29.60
N ALA A 108 24.87 16.27 -28.60
CA ALA A 108 24.88 17.73 -28.90
C ALA A 108 26.20 18.20 -29.51
N GLU A 109 27.31 17.47 -29.29
CA GLU A 109 28.60 17.72 -29.95
C GLU A 109 28.70 17.05 -31.32
N ALA A 110 28.03 15.89 -31.50
CA ALA A 110 27.99 15.16 -32.79
C ALA A 110 27.13 15.82 -33.87
N ASP A 111 26.15 16.66 -33.49
CA ASP A 111 25.41 17.51 -34.45
C ASP A 111 26.31 18.53 -35.22
N LYS A 112 27.60 18.53 -34.90
CA LYS A 112 28.62 19.35 -35.57
C LYS A 112 29.51 18.59 -36.56
N VAL A 113 29.38 17.27 -36.64
CA VAL A 113 30.20 16.46 -37.57
C VAL A 113 29.34 15.35 -38.19
N THR A 114 29.04 15.54 -39.48
CA THR A 114 28.50 14.46 -40.30
C THR A 114 29.59 13.46 -40.65
N SER A 115 29.38 12.17 -40.27
CA SER A 115 29.82 11.03 -41.09
C SER A 115 29.35 9.71 -40.47
N GLU A 116 28.89 8.88 -41.36
CA GLU A 116 28.50 7.48 -41.26
C GLU A 116 29.48 6.66 -40.44
N ASP A 117 28.97 5.88 -39.48
CA ASP A 117 29.44 4.53 -39.27
C ASP A 117 28.48 3.63 -38.46
N GLU A 118 28.54 2.39 -38.81
CA GLU A 118 27.59 1.30 -38.67
C GLU A 118 27.25 0.91 -37.21
N GLY A 119 26.00 0.39 -37.11
CA GLY A 119 25.40 -0.20 -35.96
C GLY A 119 26.17 -1.31 -35.23
N ALA A 120 26.60 -1.00 -34.06
CA ALA A 120 26.73 -2.00 -33.01
C ALA A 120 25.46 -1.96 -32.18
N SER A 121 24.59 -2.94 -32.38
CA SER A 121 23.48 -3.23 -31.51
C SER A 121 24.02 -3.47 -30.10
N LYS A 122 24.09 -2.39 -29.30
CA LYS A 122 24.30 -2.53 -27.86
C LYS A 122 23.07 -3.24 -27.35
N ARG A 123 23.19 -4.53 -26.96
CA ARG A 123 22.25 -5.20 -26.07
C ARG A 123 21.81 -4.15 -25.04
N LYS A 124 20.53 -3.75 -25.07
CA LYS A 124 19.97 -2.98 -23.98
C LYS A 124 20.15 -3.85 -22.76
N SER A 125 21.16 -3.57 -21.93
CA SER A 125 21.24 -4.18 -20.61
C SER A 125 19.85 -4.00 -20.02
N LYS A 126 19.21 -5.10 -19.62
CA LYS A 126 17.91 -5.06 -18.91
C LYS A 126 18.02 -3.91 -17.93
N ASN A 127 17.08 -2.97 -17.98
CA ASN A 127 17.18 -1.70 -17.26
C ASN A 127 17.01 -1.99 -15.76
N LYS A 128 18.08 -2.41 -15.10
CA LYS A 128 18.14 -2.77 -13.67
C LYS A 128 17.62 -1.65 -12.77
N ILE A 129 17.66 -0.41 -13.26
CA ILE A 129 17.14 0.78 -12.53
C ILE A 129 15.64 0.71 -12.32
N ASN A 130 14.90 0.17 -13.28
CA ASN A 130 13.46 -0.04 -13.17
C ASN A 130 13.11 -1.43 -12.64
N ALA A 131 14.10 -2.24 -12.27
CA ALA A 131 13.87 -3.55 -11.67
C ALA A 131 13.07 -3.36 -10.38
N ARG A 132 11.99 -4.08 -10.28
CA ARG A 132 11.10 -4.16 -9.14
C ARG A 132 10.65 -5.60 -9.06
N ARG A 133 11.01 -6.27 -8.01
CA ARG A 133 10.54 -7.62 -7.73
C ARG A 133 9.52 -7.52 -6.63
N HIS A 134 8.40 -8.15 -6.78
CA HIS A 134 7.35 -8.12 -5.77
C HIS A 134 7.71 -9.05 -4.61
N ILE A 135 7.38 -8.65 -3.41
CA ILE A 135 7.44 -9.45 -2.19
C ILE A 135 6.21 -9.14 -1.35
N VAL A 136 5.45 -10.16 -0.99
CA VAL A 136 4.28 -9.96 -0.13
C VAL A 136 4.72 -10.05 1.33
N LEU A 137 4.36 -9.06 2.10
CA LEU A 137 4.60 -8.97 3.56
C LEU A 137 3.27 -8.98 4.28
N VAL A 138 3.12 -9.86 5.28
CA VAL A 138 1.90 -9.95 6.12
C VAL A 138 2.28 -9.83 7.59
N ALA A 139 1.55 -8.99 8.31
CA ALA A 139 1.73 -8.79 9.75
C ALA A 139 1.11 -9.94 10.54
N LEU A 140 1.90 -10.54 11.43
CA LEU A 140 1.44 -11.56 12.37
C LEU A 140 0.74 -10.96 13.60
N ASN A 141 1.13 -9.75 13.97
CA ASN A 141 0.67 -9.05 15.17
C ASN A 141 0.90 -7.55 15.07
N GLN A 142 0.60 -6.82 16.13
CA GLN A 142 0.77 -5.35 16.18
C GLN A 142 2.23 -4.91 15.94
N THR A 143 3.22 -5.68 16.39
CA THR A 143 4.65 -5.40 16.17
C THR A 143 4.96 -5.52 14.69
N GLY A 144 4.52 -6.61 14.03
CA GLY A 144 4.69 -6.83 12.60
C GLY A 144 4.03 -5.72 11.77
N LEU A 145 2.81 -5.30 12.13
CA LEU A 145 2.14 -4.19 11.46
C LEU A 145 2.93 -2.88 11.60
N SER A 146 3.43 -2.59 12.80
CA SER A 146 4.26 -1.41 13.04
C SER A 146 5.56 -1.45 12.24
N ASN A 147 6.13 -2.63 12.05
CA ASN A 147 7.32 -2.84 11.24
C ASN A 147 7.04 -2.69 9.73
N ILE A 148 5.90 -3.19 9.25
CA ILE A 148 5.46 -2.93 7.85
C ILE A 148 5.27 -1.42 7.63
N TYR A 149 4.69 -0.67 8.57
CA TYR A 149 4.61 0.80 8.45
C TYR A 149 5.97 1.46 8.30
N LYS A 150 6.99 0.98 9.05
CA LYS A 150 8.37 1.50 8.92
C LYS A 150 8.97 1.15 7.57
N ILE A 151 8.81 -0.09 7.09
CA ILE A 151 9.24 -0.52 5.76
C ILE A 151 8.62 0.38 4.69
N VAL A 152 7.30 0.55 4.70
CA VAL A 152 6.59 1.39 3.74
C VAL A 152 7.09 2.84 3.83
N SER A 153 7.21 3.39 5.04
CA SER A 153 7.67 4.77 5.24
C SER A 153 9.10 4.97 4.75
N ASP A 154 10.03 4.11 5.14
CA ASP A 154 11.45 4.20 4.75
C ASP A 154 11.60 4.00 3.23
N SER A 155 10.81 3.12 2.61
CA SER A 155 10.85 2.88 1.16
C SER A 155 10.40 4.09 0.33
N HIS A 156 9.56 4.98 0.90
CA HIS A 156 9.11 6.21 0.26
C HIS A 156 10.00 7.42 0.54
N GLN A 157 10.98 7.31 1.44
CA GLN A 157 11.82 8.44 1.81
C GLN A 157 13.02 8.61 0.88
N GLY A 158 13.31 9.86 0.56
CA GLY A 158 14.55 10.29 -0.11
C GLY A 158 14.86 9.48 -1.37
N ASP A 159 16.09 8.99 -1.45
CA ASP A 159 16.59 8.25 -2.61
C ASP A 159 16.14 6.78 -2.68
N ASN A 160 15.38 6.28 -1.70
CA ASN A 160 14.81 4.93 -1.78
C ASN A 160 13.64 4.87 -2.77
N PHE A 161 13.03 6.03 -3.04
CA PHE A 161 11.94 6.19 -3.98
C PHE A 161 12.42 6.72 -5.34
N TYR A 162 12.21 5.94 -6.39
CA TYR A 162 12.25 6.41 -7.77
C TYR A 162 11.18 5.68 -8.57
N ARG A 163 10.08 6.34 -8.88
CA ARG A 163 8.85 5.79 -9.48
C ARG A 163 8.14 4.77 -8.59
N TYR A 164 8.89 3.96 -7.84
CA TYR A 164 8.41 2.93 -6.91
C TYR A 164 9.20 3.01 -5.61
N PRO A 165 8.54 2.79 -4.46
CA PRO A 165 9.20 2.63 -3.17
C PRO A 165 9.96 1.30 -3.15
N ARG A 166 11.17 1.27 -2.59
CA ARG A 166 12.01 0.06 -2.58
C ARG A 166 12.39 -0.36 -1.18
N LEU A 167 12.39 -1.66 -0.97
CA LEU A 167 12.98 -2.30 0.19
C LEU A 167 14.06 -3.30 -0.27
N ASP A 168 14.94 -3.67 0.65
CA ASP A 168 16.02 -4.62 0.45
C ASP A 168 16.18 -5.59 1.63
N TYR A 169 17.21 -6.45 1.59
CA TYR A 169 17.49 -7.38 2.69
C TYR A 169 17.78 -6.68 4.01
N GLU A 170 18.50 -5.53 4.01
CA GLU A 170 18.81 -4.79 5.24
C GLU A 170 17.53 -4.31 5.94
N MET A 171 16.54 -3.86 5.17
CA MET A 171 15.24 -3.47 5.73
C MET A 171 14.45 -4.68 6.25
N LEU A 172 14.51 -5.84 5.57
CA LEU A 172 13.88 -7.07 6.05
C LEU A 172 14.52 -7.58 7.34
N GLU A 173 15.84 -7.56 7.46
CA GLU A 173 16.56 -7.91 8.69
C GLU A 173 16.18 -6.96 9.84
N LYS A 174 16.11 -5.66 9.57
CA LYS A 174 15.83 -4.62 10.56
C LYS A 174 14.39 -4.65 11.06
N TYR A 175 13.43 -4.90 10.18
CA TYR A 175 12.00 -4.76 10.46
C TYR A 175 11.21 -6.06 10.27
N GLY A 176 11.86 -7.18 10.08
CA GLY A 176 11.17 -8.46 9.81
C GLY A 176 10.50 -9.10 11.03
N GLU A 177 10.70 -8.60 12.26
CA GLU A 177 10.05 -9.16 13.45
C GLU A 177 8.52 -9.04 13.35
N GLY A 178 7.82 -10.16 13.59
CA GLY A 178 6.37 -10.24 13.50
C GLY A 178 5.82 -10.14 12.06
N VAL A 179 6.67 -10.32 11.04
CA VAL A 179 6.28 -10.27 9.63
C VAL A 179 6.62 -11.61 8.97
N ILE A 180 5.69 -12.17 8.21
CA ILE A 180 5.97 -13.23 7.23
C ILE A 180 6.08 -12.63 5.84
N ALA A 181 6.84 -13.28 4.97
CA ALA A 181 6.98 -12.87 3.59
C ALA A 181 6.81 -14.05 2.62
N SER A 182 6.28 -13.77 1.41
CA SER A 182 6.20 -14.74 0.33
C SER A 182 6.84 -14.22 -0.97
N SER A 183 7.14 -15.15 -1.86
CA SER A 183 7.83 -14.89 -3.14
C SER A 183 6.98 -14.14 -4.16
N ALA A 184 5.72 -13.86 -3.87
CA ALA A 184 4.74 -13.20 -4.72
C ALA A 184 4.50 -13.91 -6.08
N CYS A 185 4.03 -13.14 -7.08
CA CYS A 185 3.53 -13.60 -8.38
C CYS A 185 4.65 -13.71 -9.46
N LEU A 186 4.25 -13.73 -10.75
CA LEU A 186 5.18 -13.66 -11.89
C LEU A 186 6.00 -12.35 -11.97
N GLY A 187 5.73 -11.37 -11.11
CA GLY A 187 6.56 -10.19 -10.87
C GLY A 187 7.44 -10.31 -9.62
N GLY A 188 7.37 -11.42 -8.90
CA GLY A 188 8.00 -11.63 -7.61
C GLY A 188 9.51 -11.84 -7.64
N VAL A 189 10.07 -12.05 -6.46
CA VAL A 189 11.54 -12.23 -6.29
C VAL A 189 12.05 -13.45 -7.03
N TYR A 190 11.40 -14.61 -6.89
CA TYR A 190 11.76 -15.81 -7.63
C TYR A 190 11.47 -15.71 -9.13
N ALA A 191 10.39 -15.01 -9.49
CA ALA A 191 10.11 -14.73 -10.90
C ALA A 191 11.19 -13.84 -11.53
N GLY A 192 11.76 -12.89 -10.77
CA GLY A 192 12.90 -12.12 -11.22
C GLY A 192 14.10 -13.02 -11.56
N ASP A 193 14.43 -13.96 -10.68
CA ASP A 193 15.50 -14.94 -10.92
C ASP A 193 15.22 -15.82 -12.14
N TYR A 194 13.96 -16.22 -12.31
CA TYR A 194 13.52 -16.98 -13.50
C TYR A 194 13.66 -16.17 -14.79
N TRP A 195 13.06 -14.97 -14.86
CA TRP A 195 13.07 -14.16 -16.07
C TRP A 195 14.49 -13.69 -16.45
N ASP A 196 15.34 -13.41 -15.47
CA ASP A 196 16.69 -12.93 -15.73
C ASP A 196 17.62 -13.98 -16.31
N ASN A 197 17.29 -15.27 -16.13
CA ASN A 197 18.03 -16.42 -16.63
C ASN A 197 17.30 -17.20 -17.73
N CYS A 198 16.21 -16.66 -18.30
CA CYS A 198 15.63 -17.15 -19.54
C CYS A 198 16.47 -16.74 -20.75
N ILE A 199 16.45 -17.56 -21.79
CA ILE A 199 17.14 -17.32 -23.06
C ILE A 199 16.20 -16.59 -24.00
N TYR A 200 16.66 -15.49 -24.58
CA TYR A 200 15.88 -14.64 -25.46
C TYR A 200 16.54 -14.48 -26.82
N GLU A 201 15.74 -14.36 -27.88
CA GLU A 201 16.19 -13.92 -29.19
C GLU A 201 15.51 -12.58 -29.57
N GLU A 202 16.25 -11.72 -30.24
CA GLU A 202 15.68 -10.50 -30.83
C GLU A 202 14.95 -10.83 -32.13
N TYR A 203 13.75 -10.28 -32.30
CA TYR A 203 13.00 -10.37 -33.57
C TYR A 203 12.34 -9.04 -33.90
N VAL A 204 12.12 -8.78 -35.19
CA VAL A 204 11.42 -7.61 -35.63
C VAL A 204 9.94 -7.98 -35.83
N ASN A 205 9.04 -7.29 -35.12
CA ASN A 205 7.61 -7.52 -35.25
C ASN A 205 7.05 -6.92 -36.54
N GLU A 206 5.77 -7.20 -36.86
CA GLU A 206 5.08 -6.71 -38.08
C GLU A 206 5.05 -5.17 -38.21
N LYS A 207 5.24 -4.45 -37.09
CA LYS A 207 5.32 -2.98 -37.03
C LYS A 207 6.76 -2.44 -37.18
N GLY A 208 7.73 -3.31 -37.54
CA GLY A 208 9.14 -2.94 -37.72
C GLY A 208 9.89 -2.63 -36.43
N LYS A 209 9.35 -3.01 -35.24
CA LYS A 209 10.00 -2.78 -33.94
C LYS A 209 10.73 -4.04 -33.50
N THR A 210 11.96 -3.88 -33.07
CA THR A 210 12.73 -4.96 -32.41
C THR A 210 12.13 -5.27 -31.06
N LYS A 211 11.86 -6.56 -30.82
CA LYS A 211 11.34 -7.10 -29.55
C LYS A 211 12.13 -8.36 -29.20
N ASP A 212 12.14 -8.70 -27.90
CA ASP A 212 12.70 -9.94 -27.40
C ASP A 212 11.59 -10.98 -27.28
N ARG A 213 11.88 -12.22 -27.72
CA ARG A 213 11.03 -13.39 -27.53
C ARG A 213 11.81 -14.43 -26.74
N LYS A 214 11.20 -14.95 -25.66
CA LYS A 214 11.76 -16.09 -24.90
C LYS A 214 11.78 -17.32 -25.82
N ILE A 215 12.94 -17.97 -25.90
CA ILE A 215 13.14 -19.19 -26.69
C ILE A 215 13.58 -20.37 -25.84
N GLY A 216 13.96 -20.17 -24.59
CA GLY A 216 14.41 -21.22 -23.69
C GLY A 216 14.66 -20.75 -22.27
N GLU A 217 15.16 -21.65 -21.45
CA GLU A 217 15.50 -21.47 -20.05
C GLU A 217 16.89 -22.03 -19.78
N ASP A 218 17.71 -21.29 -19.03
CA ASP A 218 18.94 -21.81 -18.43
C ASP A 218 18.59 -22.32 -17.01
N GLU A 219 18.20 -23.60 -16.93
CA GLU A 219 17.70 -24.20 -15.69
C GLU A 219 18.72 -24.14 -14.55
N ASP A 220 19.99 -24.34 -14.84
CA ASP A 220 21.06 -24.30 -13.83
C ASP A 220 21.25 -22.87 -13.31
N ALA A 221 21.24 -21.89 -14.20
CA ALA A 221 21.34 -20.48 -13.82
C ALA A 221 20.12 -20.01 -13.00
N ILE A 222 18.90 -20.43 -13.40
CA ILE A 222 17.66 -20.14 -12.66
C ILE A 222 17.74 -20.72 -11.25
N LEU A 223 18.06 -22.02 -11.13
CA LEU A 223 18.14 -22.69 -9.83
C LEU A 223 19.22 -22.07 -8.94
N ASN A 224 20.39 -21.75 -9.49
CA ASN A 224 21.45 -21.12 -8.71
C ASN A 224 21.04 -19.74 -8.21
N ALA A 225 20.40 -18.91 -9.04
CA ALA A 225 19.89 -17.61 -8.62
C ALA A 225 18.84 -17.75 -7.51
N MET A 226 17.86 -18.65 -7.66
CA MET A 226 16.81 -18.87 -6.66
C MET A 226 17.37 -19.45 -5.35
N ARG A 227 18.41 -20.30 -5.39
CA ARG A 227 19.12 -20.79 -4.20
C ARG A 227 19.76 -19.65 -3.41
N GLU A 228 20.43 -18.72 -4.09
CA GLU A 228 21.02 -17.56 -3.44
C GLU A 228 19.95 -16.62 -2.84
N THR A 229 18.90 -16.35 -3.58
CA THR A 229 17.73 -15.59 -3.06
C THR A 229 17.13 -16.28 -1.83
N THR A 230 16.96 -17.62 -1.87
CA THR A 230 16.41 -18.38 -0.73
C THR A 230 17.31 -18.29 0.49
N LYS A 231 18.63 -18.44 0.35
CA LYS A 231 19.58 -18.30 1.46
C LYS A 231 19.52 -16.92 2.10
N CYS A 232 19.48 -15.86 1.29
CA CYS A 232 19.39 -14.50 1.78
C CYS A 232 18.05 -14.24 2.51
N MET A 233 16.93 -14.74 1.97
CA MET A 233 15.62 -14.62 2.61
C MET A 233 15.54 -15.40 3.93
N LEU A 234 16.09 -16.61 3.98
CA LEU A 234 16.18 -17.39 5.22
C LEU A 234 17.11 -16.74 6.25
N ALA A 235 18.18 -16.06 5.83
CA ALA A 235 19.02 -15.29 6.73
C ALA A 235 18.28 -14.09 7.34
N ALA A 236 17.46 -13.39 6.55
CA ALA A 236 16.73 -12.21 7.00
C ALA A 236 15.45 -12.55 7.80
N LEU A 237 14.74 -13.61 7.44
CA LEU A 237 13.39 -13.91 7.94
C LEU A 237 13.27 -15.27 8.66
N GLY A 238 14.24 -16.18 8.48
CA GLY A 238 14.16 -17.53 9.01
C GLY A 238 13.00 -18.33 8.40
N ASP A 239 12.26 -19.04 9.23
CA ASP A 239 11.07 -19.85 8.89
C ASP A 239 9.84 -19.02 8.47
N ARG A 240 9.96 -17.70 8.49
CA ARG A 240 8.91 -16.75 8.04
C ARG A 240 8.97 -16.42 6.56
N TRP A 241 9.82 -17.10 5.78
CA TRP A 241 9.90 -17.03 4.34
C TRP A 241 9.13 -18.19 3.69
N TYR A 242 8.20 -17.85 2.78
CA TYR A 242 7.33 -18.80 2.08
C TYR A 242 7.50 -18.73 0.57
N GLY A 243 7.50 -19.91 -0.09
CA GLY A 243 7.33 -20.00 -1.53
C GLY A 243 5.85 -19.85 -1.91
N GLU A 244 5.54 -18.98 -2.86
CA GLU A 244 4.17 -18.75 -3.31
C GLU A 244 3.89 -19.46 -4.63
N LEU A 245 2.79 -20.20 -4.68
CA LEU A 245 2.28 -20.89 -5.86
C LEU A 245 0.98 -20.21 -6.32
N GLN A 246 0.84 -20.07 -7.64
CA GLN A 246 -0.39 -19.55 -8.24
C GLN A 246 -0.90 -20.48 -9.34
N TRP A 247 -2.22 -20.57 -9.48
CA TRP A 247 -2.90 -21.51 -10.36
C TRP A 247 -3.67 -20.75 -11.44
N ASN A 248 -2.93 -20.27 -12.45
CA ASN A 248 -3.46 -19.52 -13.60
C ASN A 248 -3.19 -20.30 -14.90
N ASN A 249 -3.97 -20.02 -15.95
CA ASN A 249 -3.71 -20.58 -17.30
C ASN A 249 -2.56 -19.83 -18.00
N VAL A 250 -1.38 -19.85 -17.37
CA VAL A 250 -0.14 -19.22 -17.86
C VAL A 250 1.00 -20.22 -17.73
N PRO A 251 1.53 -20.75 -18.85
CA PRO A 251 2.59 -21.75 -18.83
C PRO A 251 3.82 -21.35 -18.00
N GLU A 252 4.22 -20.10 -18.07
CA GLU A 252 5.36 -19.56 -17.30
C GLU A 252 5.11 -19.61 -15.79
N GLN A 253 3.86 -19.43 -15.33
CA GLN A 253 3.51 -19.59 -13.92
C GLN A 253 3.73 -21.02 -13.46
N HIS A 254 3.33 -21.99 -14.26
CA HIS A 254 3.54 -23.40 -13.94
C HIS A 254 5.02 -23.80 -13.99
N ARG A 255 5.81 -23.20 -14.88
CA ARG A 255 7.28 -23.38 -14.87
C ARG A 255 7.87 -22.81 -13.58
N LEU A 256 7.51 -21.59 -13.19
CA LEU A 256 7.95 -20.97 -11.95
C LEU A 256 7.56 -21.81 -10.73
N ASN A 257 6.32 -22.27 -10.65
CA ASN A 257 5.85 -23.14 -9.55
C ASN A 257 6.76 -24.38 -9.36
N LYS A 258 7.26 -24.98 -10.43
CA LYS A 258 8.20 -26.12 -10.34
C LYS A 258 9.50 -25.74 -9.66
N TYR A 259 10.06 -24.58 -10.00
CA TYR A 259 11.28 -24.09 -9.38
C TYR A 259 11.05 -23.72 -7.90
N VAL A 260 9.90 -23.11 -7.58
CA VAL A 260 9.53 -22.80 -6.18
C VAL A 260 9.40 -24.07 -5.34
N ILE A 261 8.76 -25.13 -5.88
CA ILE A 261 8.67 -26.45 -5.23
C ILE A 261 10.07 -27.08 -5.07
N GLN A 262 10.99 -26.83 -6.01
CA GLN A 262 12.36 -27.28 -5.86
C GLN A 262 13.08 -26.59 -4.68
N MET A 263 12.82 -25.30 -4.46
CA MET A 263 13.36 -24.59 -3.27
C MET A 263 12.80 -25.17 -1.96
N GLN A 264 11.53 -25.57 -1.91
CA GLN A 264 10.98 -26.30 -0.77
C GLN A 264 11.77 -27.58 -0.50
N LYS A 265 12.01 -28.39 -1.54
CA LYS A 265 12.73 -29.66 -1.40
C LYS A 265 14.17 -29.50 -0.93
N GLU A 266 14.84 -28.44 -1.38
CA GLU A 266 16.26 -28.20 -1.08
C GLU A 266 16.48 -27.51 0.25
N PHE A 267 15.59 -26.57 0.64
CA PHE A 267 15.79 -25.71 1.81
C PHE A 267 14.74 -25.91 2.90
N GLY A 268 13.71 -26.71 2.66
CA GLY A 268 12.64 -26.92 3.64
C GLY A 268 11.75 -25.71 3.86
N ILE A 269 11.74 -24.74 2.93
CA ILE A 269 10.81 -23.62 3.03
C ILE A 269 9.37 -24.11 2.87
N GLU A 270 8.44 -23.46 3.57
CA GLU A 270 7.04 -23.79 3.43
C GLU A 270 6.41 -23.12 2.20
N LEU A 271 5.39 -23.77 1.64
CA LEU A 271 4.66 -23.25 0.48
C LEU A 271 3.28 -22.74 0.87
N ILE A 272 2.84 -21.69 0.20
CA ILE A 272 1.46 -21.20 0.21
C ILE A 272 0.93 -21.09 -1.21
N SER A 273 -0.38 -21.25 -1.38
CA SER A 273 -1.07 -20.95 -2.65
C SER A 273 -1.85 -19.66 -2.51
N THR A 274 -1.83 -18.80 -3.52
CA THR A 274 -2.62 -17.55 -3.54
C THR A 274 -3.34 -17.35 -4.86
N ALA A 275 -4.39 -16.50 -4.86
CA ALA A 275 -5.13 -16.12 -6.05
C ALA A 275 -4.63 -14.78 -6.63
N ASP A 276 -3.82 -14.03 -5.89
CA ASP A 276 -3.36 -12.69 -6.30
C ASP A 276 -4.54 -11.82 -6.76
N SER A 277 -5.52 -11.67 -5.86
CA SER A 277 -6.82 -11.10 -6.21
C SER A 277 -6.71 -9.62 -6.55
N HIS A 278 -7.21 -9.22 -7.74
CA HIS A 278 -7.15 -7.85 -8.24
C HIS A 278 -8.54 -7.24 -8.49
N TYR A 279 -9.59 -8.03 -8.32
CA TYR A 279 -10.98 -7.58 -8.41
C TYR A 279 -11.88 -8.41 -7.47
N PRO A 280 -13.00 -7.86 -7.01
CA PRO A 280 -13.72 -8.42 -5.86
C PRO A 280 -14.48 -9.72 -6.15
N ASP A 281 -14.93 -9.97 -7.37
CA ASP A 281 -15.76 -11.11 -7.74
C ASP A 281 -15.53 -11.54 -9.21
N PRO A 282 -15.96 -12.75 -9.61
CA PRO A 282 -15.71 -13.30 -10.95
C PRO A 282 -16.21 -12.45 -12.11
N ASP A 283 -17.23 -11.63 -11.91
CA ASP A 283 -17.85 -10.84 -12.98
C ASP A 283 -17.12 -9.51 -13.20
N SER A 284 -16.37 -9.04 -12.20
CA SER A 284 -15.71 -7.72 -12.18
C SER A 284 -14.45 -7.63 -13.05
N TRP A 285 -13.95 -8.70 -13.67
CA TRP A 285 -12.74 -8.68 -14.47
C TRP A 285 -12.86 -7.75 -15.70
N LYS A 286 -14.05 -7.68 -16.33
CA LYS A 286 -14.30 -6.79 -17.48
C LYS A 286 -14.20 -5.33 -17.07
N ASP A 287 -14.76 -4.98 -15.92
CA ASP A 287 -14.70 -3.63 -15.37
C ASP A 287 -13.26 -3.25 -15.01
N ARG A 288 -12.47 -4.18 -14.45
CA ARG A 288 -11.04 -3.99 -14.22
C ARG A 288 -10.29 -3.71 -15.51
N GLU A 289 -10.52 -4.48 -16.58
CA GLU A 289 -9.85 -4.27 -17.86
C GLU A 289 -10.22 -2.91 -18.48
N LEU A 290 -11.47 -2.49 -18.35
CA LEU A 290 -11.91 -1.16 -18.76
C LEU A 290 -11.23 -0.06 -17.92
N TYR A 291 -11.14 -0.25 -16.60
CA TYR A 291 -10.47 0.66 -15.67
C TYR A 291 -8.97 0.82 -15.99
N LYS A 292 -8.26 -0.27 -16.27
CA LYS A 292 -6.86 -0.24 -16.72
C LYS A 292 -6.70 0.57 -18.01
N ARG A 293 -7.65 0.47 -18.93
CA ARG A 293 -7.64 1.27 -20.17
C ARG A 293 -7.74 2.76 -19.90
N LEU A 294 -8.61 3.19 -18.99
CA LEU A 294 -8.72 4.61 -18.63
C LEU A 294 -7.39 5.16 -18.11
N ALA A 295 -6.67 4.38 -17.32
CA ALA A 295 -5.36 4.74 -16.81
C ALA A 295 -4.29 4.90 -17.90
N TRP A 296 -4.35 4.06 -18.94
CA TRP A 296 -3.33 3.99 -19.98
C TRP A 296 -3.70 4.74 -21.26
N LEU A 297 -4.90 5.32 -21.35
CA LEU A 297 -5.45 5.92 -22.57
C LEU A 297 -4.54 6.98 -23.20
N ASN A 298 -3.81 7.73 -22.35
CA ASN A 298 -2.89 8.78 -22.77
C ASN A 298 -1.41 8.38 -22.63
N ALA A 299 -1.11 7.14 -22.23
CA ALA A 299 0.26 6.71 -22.05
C ALA A 299 0.87 6.23 -23.36
N THR A 300 2.02 6.82 -23.75
CA THR A 300 2.75 6.39 -24.96
C THR A 300 3.29 4.96 -24.87
N THR A 301 3.39 4.43 -23.65
CA THR A 301 3.87 3.09 -23.34
C THR A 301 2.76 2.07 -23.11
N ALA A 302 1.50 2.45 -23.28
CA ALA A 302 0.38 1.54 -23.10
C ALA A 302 0.52 0.31 -24.02
N PRO A 303 0.26 -0.91 -23.53
CA PRO A 303 0.20 -2.10 -24.37
C PRO A 303 -0.79 -1.93 -25.54
N ASP A 304 -0.49 -2.52 -26.68
CA ASP A 304 -1.32 -2.34 -27.88
C ASP A 304 -2.78 -2.83 -27.68
N TYR A 305 -3.01 -3.88 -26.87
CA TYR A 305 -4.36 -4.37 -26.56
C TYR A 305 -5.20 -3.38 -25.75
N LEU A 306 -4.56 -2.48 -24.99
CA LEU A 306 -5.26 -1.41 -24.27
C LEU A 306 -5.62 -0.21 -25.17
N LYS A 307 -5.06 -0.13 -26.38
CA LYS A 307 -5.30 0.96 -27.36
C LYS A 307 -6.40 0.63 -28.36
N SER A 308 -6.76 -0.64 -28.50
CA SER A 308 -7.83 -1.12 -29.37
C SER A 308 -9.15 -1.26 -28.60
N GLU A 309 -10.27 -1.41 -29.29
CA GLU A 309 -11.52 -1.90 -28.66
C GLU A 309 -11.25 -3.23 -27.96
N LEU A 310 -12.06 -3.59 -26.95
CA LEU A 310 -11.93 -4.87 -26.28
C LEU A 310 -11.91 -5.96 -27.35
N PRO A 311 -10.78 -6.69 -27.56
CA PRO A 311 -10.78 -7.74 -28.56
C PRO A 311 -11.84 -8.77 -28.21
N ASP A 312 -12.54 -9.29 -29.20
CA ASP A 312 -13.26 -10.54 -29.07
C ASP A 312 -12.25 -11.58 -28.51
N GLY A 313 -12.54 -12.23 -27.39
CA GLY A 313 -11.61 -13.18 -26.76
C GLY A 313 -10.90 -12.72 -25.49
N ILE A 314 -11.11 -11.49 -24.98
CA ILE A 314 -10.74 -11.13 -23.59
C ILE A 314 -11.51 -12.02 -22.57
N GLU A 315 -12.53 -12.71 -23.03
CA GLU A 315 -13.29 -13.68 -22.24
C GLU A 315 -12.45 -14.91 -21.83
N GLU A 316 -11.33 -15.14 -22.48
CA GLU A 316 -10.35 -16.21 -22.18
C GLU A 316 -9.12 -15.67 -21.44
N MET A 317 -9.32 -14.87 -20.38
CA MET A 317 -8.18 -14.48 -19.57
C MET A 317 -7.56 -15.69 -18.88
N GLY A 318 -6.27 -15.90 -19.11
CA GLY A 318 -5.49 -16.94 -18.44
C GLY A 318 -5.35 -16.77 -16.94
N MET A 319 -5.92 -15.70 -16.36
CA MET A 319 -5.82 -15.36 -14.94
C MET A 319 -7.19 -15.03 -14.36
N GLU A 320 -7.56 -15.75 -13.32
CA GLU A 320 -8.78 -15.52 -12.52
C GLU A 320 -8.39 -14.90 -11.17
N LEU A 321 -8.35 -13.56 -11.10
CA LEU A 321 -7.78 -12.80 -10.02
C LEU A 321 -8.85 -12.25 -9.05
N TYR A 322 -9.73 -13.10 -8.56
CA TYR A 322 -10.73 -12.77 -7.54
C TYR A 322 -10.51 -13.59 -6.25
N PRO A 323 -11.10 -13.25 -5.10
CA PRO A 323 -10.94 -14.00 -3.85
C PRO A 323 -11.58 -15.38 -3.93
N LYS A 324 -10.86 -16.35 -4.46
CA LYS A 324 -11.26 -17.76 -4.56
C LYS A 324 -11.25 -18.41 -3.19
N ASN A 325 -12.23 -19.31 -2.94
CA ASN A 325 -12.17 -20.20 -1.79
C ASN A 325 -11.30 -21.45 -2.09
N GLY A 326 -11.10 -22.31 -1.08
CA GLY A 326 -10.22 -23.46 -1.22
C GLY A 326 -10.64 -24.44 -2.31
N ASP A 327 -11.95 -24.69 -2.47
CA ASP A 327 -12.47 -25.60 -3.52
C ASP A 327 -12.23 -25.01 -4.93
N GLN A 328 -12.40 -23.69 -5.09
CA GLN A 328 -12.14 -23.00 -6.35
C GLN A 328 -10.62 -22.94 -6.66
N MET A 329 -9.78 -22.74 -5.65
CA MET A 329 -8.33 -22.82 -5.81
C MET A 329 -7.88 -24.21 -6.27
N TRP A 330 -8.43 -25.25 -5.65
CA TRP A 330 -8.17 -26.63 -6.04
C TRP A 330 -8.63 -26.93 -7.47
N GLN A 331 -9.80 -26.45 -7.84
CA GLN A 331 -10.32 -26.58 -9.20
C GLN A 331 -9.42 -25.86 -10.22
N SER A 332 -8.97 -24.64 -9.93
CA SER A 332 -8.03 -23.90 -10.79
C SER A 332 -6.72 -24.68 -10.96
N TYR A 333 -6.18 -25.23 -9.87
CA TYR A 333 -5.02 -26.11 -9.91
C TYR A 333 -5.23 -27.29 -10.87
N GLN A 334 -6.30 -28.07 -10.67
CA GLN A 334 -6.56 -29.27 -11.47
C GLN A 334 -6.78 -28.94 -12.96
N THR A 335 -7.45 -27.83 -13.24
CA THR A 335 -7.75 -27.42 -14.61
C THR A 335 -6.50 -26.92 -15.31
N TYR A 336 -5.85 -25.90 -14.75
CA TYR A 336 -4.78 -25.18 -15.45
C TYR A 336 -3.44 -25.93 -15.46
N SER A 337 -3.15 -26.76 -14.45
CA SER A 337 -1.99 -27.65 -14.52
C SER A 337 -2.09 -28.62 -15.70
N LYS A 338 -3.29 -29.17 -15.94
CA LYS A 338 -3.55 -30.08 -17.06
C LYS A 338 -3.47 -29.34 -18.41
N GLU A 339 -4.08 -28.17 -18.53
CA GLU A 339 -4.05 -27.35 -19.74
C GLU A 339 -2.63 -26.90 -20.09
N CYS A 340 -1.83 -26.54 -19.11
CA CYS A 340 -0.42 -26.19 -19.28
C CYS A 340 0.51 -27.42 -19.38
N GLY A 341 -0.01 -28.63 -19.30
CA GLY A 341 0.76 -29.87 -19.46
C GLY A 341 1.77 -30.13 -18.33
N VAL A 342 1.52 -29.60 -17.12
CA VAL A 342 2.41 -29.77 -15.97
C VAL A 342 1.71 -30.58 -14.88
N SER A 343 2.39 -31.63 -14.38
CA SER A 343 1.90 -32.42 -13.25
C SER A 343 2.60 -32.03 -11.95
N TYR A 344 1.87 -32.12 -10.87
CA TYR A 344 2.34 -31.83 -9.51
C TYR A 344 2.00 -33.02 -8.60
N ASP A 345 2.61 -33.03 -7.43
CA ASP A 345 2.17 -33.87 -6.32
C ASP A 345 0.97 -33.19 -5.63
N ASP A 346 -0.16 -33.91 -5.62
CA ASP A 346 -1.43 -33.37 -5.09
C ASP A 346 -1.32 -33.00 -3.60
N ASP A 347 -0.57 -33.77 -2.81
CA ASP A 347 -0.38 -33.51 -1.38
C ASP A 347 0.39 -32.20 -1.17
N THR A 348 1.44 -31.95 -1.95
CA THR A 348 2.19 -30.68 -1.93
C THR A 348 1.28 -29.49 -2.21
N VAL A 349 0.40 -29.60 -3.21
CA VAL A 349 -0.53 -28.50 -3.56
C VAL A 349 -1.59 -28.33 -2.48
N TYR A 350 -2.16 -29.42 -2.00
CA TYR A 350 -3.17 -29.39 -0.93
C TYR A 350 -2.61 -28.74 0.34
N ASP A 351 -1.42 -29.13 0.76
CA ASP A 351 -0.73 -28.56 1.92
C ASP A 351 -0.49 -27.06 1.77
N SER A 352 -0.11 -26.59 0.56
CA SER A 352 0.08 -25.16 0.29
C SER A 352 -1.21 -24.35 0.39
N LEU A 353 -2.37 -24.94 0.10
CA LEU A 353 -3.68 -24.32 0.30
C LEU A 353 -4.04 -24.25 1.78
N VAL A 354 -3.99 -25.38 2.47
CA VAL A 354 -4.35 -25.48 3.91
C VAL A 354 -3.40 -24.65 4.77
N ARG A 355 -2.14 -24.52 4.37
CA ARG A 355 -1.15 -23.68 5.04
C ARG A 355 -1.60 -22.23 5.17
N THR A 356 -2.28 -21.68 4.17
CA THR A 356 -2.79 -20.30 4.24
C THR A 356 -3.85 -20.13 5.33
N HIS A 357 -4.69 -21.13 5.52
CA HIS A 357 -5.67 -21.13 6.61
C HIS A 357 -4.99 -21.25 7.97
N TRP A 358 -3.98 -22.12 8.09
CA TRP A 358 -3.20 -22.26 9.31
C TRP A 358 -2.47 -20.96 9.66
N ILE A 359 -1.81 -20.31 8.69
CA ILE A 359 -1.18 -19.00 8.90
C ILE A 359 -2.21 -17.99 9.43
N ALA A 360 -3.38 -17.91 8.81
CA ALA A 360 -4.40 -16.93 9.16
C ALA A 360 -4.99 -17.12 10.55
N HIS A 361 -5.08 -18.36 11.04
CA HIS A 361 -5.79 -18.67 12.29
C HIS A 361 -4.86 -19.05 13.46
N GLU A 362 -3.66 -19.59 13.16
CA GLU A 362 -2.73 -20.04 14.19
C GLU A 362 -1.51 -19.11 14.34
N LEU A 363 -1.03 -18.48 13.26
CA LEU A 363 0.12 -17.58 13.33
C LEU A 363 -0.27 -16.11 13.47
N VAL A 364 -1.24 -15.66 12.68
CA VAL A 364 -1.72 -14.28 12.77
C VAL A 364 -2.58 -14.13 13.99
N GLU A 365 -2.19 -13.27 14.92
CA GLU A 365 -2.97 -12.91 16.10
C GLU A 365 -4.30 -12.24 15.69
N ASP A 366 -5.31 -12.31 16.58
CA ASP A 366 -6.53 -11.52 16.42
C ASP A 366 -6.31 -10.11 16.97
N PHE A 367 -5.92 -9.19 16.10
CA PHE A 367 -5.63 -7.80 16.46
C PHE A 367 -6.21 -6.81 15.47
N MET A 368 -6.36 -5.58 15.91
CA MET A 368 -6.74 -4.44 15.06
C MET A 368 -5.71 -3.33 15.25
N PRO A 369 -5.42 -2.56 14.21
CA PRO A 369 -4.58 -1.37 14.34
C PRO A 369 -5.09 -0.46 15.45
N ASP A 370 -4.17 0.14 16.20
CA ASP A 370 -4.50 1.15 17.20
C ASP A 370 -5.09 2.39 16.52
N ASP A 371 -6.36 2.63 16.74
CA ASP A 371 -7.12 3.77 16.17
C ASP A 371 -7.29 4.93 17.19
N THR A 372 -6.54 4.89 18.28
CA THR A 372 -6.53 5.97 19.26
C THR A 372 -5.99 7.24 18.61
N VAL A 373 -6.81 8.27 18.56
CA VAL A 373 -6.38 9.59 18.07
C VAL A 373 -5.35 10.17 19.06
N ARG A 374 -4.14 10.37 18.59
CA ARG A 374 -3.03 10.94 19.35
C ARG A 374 -2.66 12.29 18.74
N LEU A 375 -3.05 13.34 19.42
CA LEU A 375 -2.56 14.68 19.07
C LEU A 375 -1.16 14.91 19.63
N PRO A 376 -0.33 15.73 18.97
CA PRO A 376 0.94 16.19 19.53
C PRO A 376 0.71 16.76 20.92
N GLY A 377 1.51 16.32 21.89
CA GLY A 377 1.42 16.81 23.26
C GLY A 377 1.84 18.27 23.32
N PHE A 378 0.94 19.19 23.62
CA PHE A 378 1.31 20.57 23.92
C PHE A 378 2.05 20.62 25.27
N VAL A 379 3.26 21.18 25.27
CA VAL A 379 4.07 21.30 26.48
C VAL A 379 3.58 22.51 27.27
N VAL A 380 3.08 22.25 28.48
CA VAL A 380 2.71 23.29 29.45
C VAL A 380 3.79 23.40 30.54
N PRO A 381 3.92 24.55 31.22
CA PRO A 381 4.87 24.70 32.32
C PRO A 381 4.62 23.67 33.43
N GLU A 382 5.67 23.30 34.15
CA GLU A 382 5.60 22.36 35.26
C GLU A 382 4.58 22.83 36.32
N GLY A 383 3.73 21.91 36.77
CA GLY A 383 2.67 22.20 37.74
C GLY A 383 1.42 22.91 37.16
N VAL A 384 1.36 23.13 35.85
CA VAL A 384 0.19 23.76 35.18
C VAL A 384 -0.52 22.70 34.32
N THR A 385 -1.85 22.62 34.42
CA THR A 385 -2.64 21.76 33.54
C THR A 385 -2.92 22.45 32.19
N GLY A 386 -3.27 21.66 31.15
CA GLY A 386 -3.67 22.21 29.84
C GLY A 386 -4.88 23.15 29.96
N GLU A 387 -5.82 22.84 30.84
CA GLU A 387 -7.01 23.64 31.11
C GLU A 387 -6.63 25.00 31.73
N GLN A 388 -5.76 24.95 32.75
CA GLN A 388 -5.28 26.20 33.40
C GLN A 388 -4.52 27.09 32.41
N ALA A 389 -3.70 26.50 31.55
CA ALA A 389 -2.97 27.20 30.51
C ALA A 389 -3.95 27.85 29.49
N LEU A 390 -4.94 27.07 29.00
CA LEU A 390 -5.94 27.58 28.06
C LEU A 390 -6.76 28.74 28.66
N ILE A 391 -7.23 28.63 29.93
CA ILE A 391 -7.95 29.65 30.61
C ILE A 391 -7.10 30.93 30.72
N LYS A 392 -5.84 30.81 31.11
CA LYS A 392 -4.89 31.93 31.24
C LYS A 392 -4.70 32.64 29.90
N GLU A 393 -4.42 31.91 28.82
CA GLU A 393 -4.24 32.48 27.49
C GLU A 393 -5.53 33.13 26.97
N SER A 394 -6.68 32.50 27.18
CA SER A 394 -7.97 33.07 26.78
C SER A 394 -8.31 34.36 27.50
N ILE A 395 -8.05 34.45 28.80
CA ILE A 395 -8.24 35.70 29.58
C ILE A 395 -7.26 36.78 29.10
N ALA A 396 -6.01 36.42 28.82
CA ALA A 396 -5.02 37.35 28.28
C ALA A 396 -5.46 37.92 26.92
N GLY A 397 -5.98 37.06 26.04
CA GLY A 397 -6.53 37.45 24.72
C GLY A 397 -7.75 38.35 24.87
N LEU A 398 -8.68 38.06 25.79
CA LEU A 398 -9.86 38.89 26.05
C LEU A 398 -9.47 40.28 26.53
N ARG A 399 -8.46 40.39 27.39
CA ARG A 399 -7.90 41.68 27.83
C ARG A 399 -7.22 42.42 26.69
N LYS A 400 -6.44 41.75 25.85
CA LYS A 400 -5.78 42.37 24.70
C LYS A 400 -6.77 42.99 23.72
N LEU A 401 -7.95 42.39 23.58
CA LEU A 401 -9.03 42.87 22.73
C LEU A 401 -9.90 43.95 23.40
N GLY A 402 -9.65 44.31 24.69
CA GLY A 402 -10.43 45.30 25.41
C GLY A 402 -11.85 44.85 25.81
N LEU A 403 -12.08 43.53 25.84
CA LEU A 403 -13.41 42.93 26.06
C LEU A 403 -13.59 42.36 27.48
N ALA A 404 -12.59 42.50 28.34
CA ALA A 404 -12.57 41.89 29.68
C ALA A 404 -13.59 42.47 30.67
N GLU A 405 -14.17 43.65 30.39
CA GLU A 405 -15.21 44.32 31.20
C GLU A 405 -16.63 44.00 30.66
N ASN A 406 -16.76 43.34 29.53
CA ASN A 406 -18.07 43.05 28.92
C ASN A 406 -18.60 41.70 29.43
N GLN A 407 -19.71 41.73 30.16
CA GLN A 407 -20.31 40.57 30.81
C GLN A 407 -20.73 39.51 29.80
N GLU A 408 -21.25 39.88 28.64
CA GLU A 408 -21.67 38.94 27.59
C GLU A 408 -20.49 38.08 27.09
N TYR A 409 -19.33 38.74 26.87
CA TYR A 409 -18.10 38.01 26.45
C TYR A 409 -17.55 37.14 27.58
N ILE A 410 -17.61 37.60 28.82
CA ILE A 410 -17.16 36.83 29.98
C ILE A 410 -17.99 35.53 30.12
N ASP A 411 -19.31 35.66 30.04
CA ASP A 411 -20.20 34.51 30.22
C ASP A 411 -20.09 33.51 29.07
N ARG A 412 -19.97 34.03 27.85
CA ARG A 412 -19.72 33.18 26.67
C ARG A 412 -18.37 32.47 26.77
N LEU A 413 -17.31 33.18 27.18
CA LEU A 413 -15.98 32.58 27.35
C LEU A 413 -15.97 31.47 28.40
N LYS A 414 -16.61 31.69 29.55
CA LYS A 414 -16.77 30.68 30.60
C LYS A 414 -17.48 29.42 30.07
N HIS A 415 -18.57 29.60 29.36
CA HIS A 415 -19.34 28.52 28.78
C HIS A 415 -18.48 27.67 27.82
N GLU A 416 -17.80 28.33 26.87
CA GLU A 416 -16.97 27.65 25.89
C GLU A 416 -15.79 26.89 26.54
N LEU A 417 -15.08 27.55 27.48
CA LEU A 417 -13.99 26.91 28.21
C LEU A 417 -14.46 25.69 29.01
N THR A 418 -15.66 25.78 29.62
CA THR A 418 -16.23 24.59 30.32
C THR A 418 -16.40 23.41 29.36
N VAL A 419 -17.05 23.64 28.22
CA VAL A 419 -17.26 22.56 27.21
C VAL A 419 -15.93 22.01 26.67
N ILE A 420 -14.98 22.88 26.36
CA ILE A 420 -13.65 22.46 25.81
C ILE A 420 -12.90 21.65 26.85
N ASN A 421 -12.90 22.05 28.12
CA ASN A 421 -12.19 21.35 29.18
C ASN A 421 -12.83 20.00 29.51
N GLU A 422 -14.16 19.94 29.61
CA GLU A 422 -14.91 18.68 29.80
C GLU A 422 -14.65 17.66 28.69
N ARG A 423 -14.38 18.12 27.47
CA ARG A 423 -14.02 17.26 26.32
C ARG A 423 -12.53 16.92 26.24
N GLY A 424 -11.68 17.51 27.09
CA GLY A 424 -10.23 17.29 27.08
C GLY A 424 -9.50 17.95 25.91
N PHE A 425 -10.11 18.97 25.24
CA PHE A 425 -9.55 19.59 24.05
C PHE A 425 -8.64 20.80 24.35
N SER A 426 -8.37 21.09 25.60
CA SER A 426 -7.59 22.27 26.01
C SER A 426 -6.23 22.35 25.34
N LYS A 427 -5.48 21.22 25.28
CA LYS A 427 -4.18 21.16 24.62
C LYS A 427 -4.27 21.30 23.10
N TYR A 428 -5.36 20.86 22.48
CA TYR A 428 -5.62 21.06 21.06
C TYR A 428 -5.72 22.54 20.69
N PHE A 429 -6.52 23.32 21.44
CA PHE A 429 -6.61 24.75 21.24
C PHE A 429 -5.28 25.49 21.45
N LEU A 430 -4.49 25.08 22.46
CA LEU A 430 -3.15 25.63 22.68
C LEU A 430 -2.19 25.29 21.53
N THR A 431 -2.28 24.11 20.96
CA THR A 431 -1.51 23.73 19.77
C THR A 431 -1.91 24.59 18.57
N MET A 432 -3.21 24.76 18.33
CA MET A 432 -3.70 25.61 17.24
C MET A 432 -3.32 27.07 17.41
N LYS A 433 -3.32 27.57 18.65
CA LYS A 433 -2.78 28.91 18.97
C LYS A 433 -1.31 29.03 18.58
N ALA A 434 -0.49 28.06 18.97
CA ALA A 434 0.93 28.08 18.63
C ALA A 434 1.18 28.03 17.11
N VAL A 435 0.39 27.24 16.39
CA VAL A 435 0.43 27.20 14.92
C VAL A 435 0.02 28.56 14.32
N SER A 436 -1.05 29.14 14.83
CA SER A 436 -1.54 30.46 14.40
C SER A 436 -0.51 31.58 14.70
N ASP A 437 0.08 31.59 15.88
CA ASP A 437 1.11 32.58 16.25
C ASP A 437 2.31 32.48 15.30
N MET A 438 2.81 31.24 15.05
CA MET A 438 3.92 31.01 14.13
C MET A 438 3.58 31.41 12.69
N ALA A 439 2.39 31.09 12.22
CA ALA A 439 1.95 31.48 10.87
C ALA A 439 1.89 33.00 10.72
N ASN A 440 1.30 33.72 11.70
CA ASN A 440 1.18 35.17 11.67
C ASN A 440 2.54 35.92 11.75
N GLU A 441 3.62 35.26 12.25
CA GLU A 441 4.97 35.82 12.23
C GLU A 441 5.62 35.79 10.86
N HIS A 442 5.25 34.82 10.00
CA HIS A 442 5.95 34.55 8.76
C HIS A 442 5.13 34.77 7.50
N MET A 443 3.80 34.77 7.59
CA MET A 443 2.91 34.82 6.44
C MET A 443 1.58 35.46 6.75
N LEU A 444 0.79 35.75 5.72
CA LEU A 444 -0.58 36.22 5.88
C LEU A 444 -1.49 35.03 6.23
N ALA A 445 -2.28 35.18 7.28
CA ALA A 445 -3.29 34.23 7.67
C ALA A 445 -4.70 34.75 7.37
N GLY A 446 -5.59 33.85 6.95
CA GLY A 446 -7.00 34.16 6.71
C GLY A 446 -7.74 34.53 8.00
N PRO A 447 -8.82 35.32 7.92
CA PRO A 447 -9.55 35.78 9.10
C PRO A 447 -10.33 34.67 9.83
N GLY A 448 -10.42 33.49 9.22
CA GLY A 448 -11.13 32.31 9.71
C GLY A 448 -12.08 31.72 8.68
N ARG A 449 -12.14 30.43 8.67
CA ARG A 449 -13.00 29.64 7.80
C ARG A 449 -13.72 28.57 8.63
N GLY A 450 -14.83 28.06 8.11
CA GLY A 450 -15.58 26.96 8.71
C GLY A 450 -16.26 27.33 10.03
N SER A 451 -16.53 26.31 10.83
CA SER A 451 -17.28 26.41 12.08
C SER A 451 -16.49 27.06 13.24
N ALA A 452 -15.15 27.03 13.15
CA ALA A 452 -14.26 27.59 14.19
C ALA A 452 -14.46 29.10 14.43
N ALA A 453 -14.95 29.85 13.42
CA ALA A 453 -15.35 31.24 13.55
C ALA A 453 -16.50 31.46 14.56
N GLY A 454 -17.24 30.40 14.92
CA GLY A 454 -18.28 30.44 15.96
C GLY A 454 -17.76 30.37 17.40
N SER A 455 -16.45 30.20 17.62
CA SER A 455 -15.82 30.06 18.93
C SER A 455 -15.17 31.36 19.39
N LEU A 456 -15.59 31.86 20.56
CA LEU A 456 -14.95 32.97 21.22
C LEU A 456 -13.54 32.62 21.70
N VAL A 457 -13.32 31.39 22.15
CA VAL A 457 -11.98 30.91 22.52
C VAL A 457 -11.05 31.00 21.32
N SER A 458 -11.47 30.55 20.13
CA SER A 458 -10.67 30.68 18.90
C SER A 458 -10.36 32.13 18.55
N TYR A 459 -11.31 33.03 18.74
CA TYR A 459 -11.15 34.45 18.49
C TYR A 459 -10.17 35.13 19.46
N VAL A 460 -10.33 34.93 20.77
CA VAL A 460 -9.43 35.54 21.77
C VAL A 460 -8.01 34.96 21.75
N LEU A 461 -7.84 33.73 21.28
CA LEU A 461 -6.52 33.09 21.06
C LEU A 461 -5.85 33.56 19.75
N GLY A 462 -6.55 34.30 18.89
CA GLY A 462 -6.04 34.71 17.58
C GLY A 462 -6.02 33.63 16.50
N ILE A 463 -6.66 32.49 16.76
CA ILE A 463 -6.84 31.41 15.77
C ILE A 463 -7.80 31.92 14.67
N THR A 464 -8.84 32.65 15.03
CA THR A 464 -9.72 33.33 14.09
C THR A 464 -9.73 34.84 14.37
N GLN A 465 -10.08 35.66 13.37
CA GLN A 465 -10.19 37.11 13.47
C GLN A 465 -11.67 37.59 13.43
N VAL A 466 -12.60 36.65 13.47
CA VAL A 466 -14.03 36.88 13.41
C VAL A 466 -14.60 36.85 14.82
N ASP A 467 -15.20 37.96 15.25
CA ASP A 467 -15.87 38.06 16.55
C ASP A 467 -17.24 37.36 16.52
N PRO A 468 -17.38 36.19 17.18
CA PRO A 468 -18.59 35.39 17.08
C PRO A 468 -19.81 36.03 17.75
N ILE A 469 -19.62 36.89 18.76
CA ILE A 469 -20.72 37.56 19.44
C ILE A 469 -21.25 38.69 18.57
N LYS A 470 -20.36 39.52 18.04
CA LYS A 470 -20.71 40.61 17.13
C LYS A 470 -21.50 40.14 15.91
N TYR A 471 -21.18 38.97 15.38
CA TYR A 471 -21.85 38.42 14.21
C TYR A 471 -22.91 37.34 14.53
N GLY A 472 -23.26 37.16 15.80
CA GLY A 472 -24.30 36.21 16.22
C GLY A 472 -24.02 34.76 15.89
N LEU A 473 -22.76 34.34 15.88
CA LEU A 473 -22.36 32.99 15.53
C LEU A 473 -22.49 32.03 16.73
N LEU A 474 -22.98 30.82 16.46
CA LEU A 474 -23.27 29.84 17.50
C LEU A 474 -22.10 28.92 17.75
N PHE A 475 -21.63 28.81 18.99
CA PHE A 475 -20.59 27.88 19.42
C PHE A 475 -20.99 26.42 19.23
N SER A 476 -22.27 26.08 19.44
CA SER A 476 -22.78 24.72 19.28
C SER A 476 -22.69 24.16 17.87
N ARG A 477 -22.48 25.00 16.85
CA ARG A 477 -22.18 24.55 15.47
C ARG A 477 -20.73 24.14 15.31
N PHE A 478 -19.84 24.64 16.15
CA PHE A 478 -18.42 24.29 16.13
C PHE A 478 -18.13 23.14 17.09
N LEU A 479 -18.56 23.21 18.33
CA LEU A 479 -18.34 22.19 19.34
C LEU A 479 -19.60 22.00 20.20
N ARG A 480 -20.11 20.80 20.18
CA ARG A 480 -21.24 20.39 21.03
C ARG A 480 -20.74 19.74 22.31
N SER A 481 -21.50 19.88 23.39
CA SER A 481 -21.19 19.24 24.67
C SER A 481 -21.20 17.71 24.64
N ASP A 482 -21.84 17.10 23.63
CA ASP A 482 -21.88 15.64 23.40
C ASP A 482 -20.93 15.17 22.30
N ALA A 483 -20.10 16.06 21.74
CA ALA A 483 -19.15 15.71 20.67
C ALA A 483 -18.16 14.64 21.13
N LYS A 484 -17.95 13.63 20.28
CA LYS A 484 -16.95 12.57 20.50
C LYS A 484 -15.68 12.81 19.72
N ASP A 485 -15.78 13.52 18.61
CA ASP A 485 -14.68 13.83 17.72
C ASP A 485 -14.08 15.20 18.05
N TYR A 486 -12.82 15.40 17.66
CA TYR A 486 -12.15 16.69 17.77
C TYR A 486 -12.86 17.74 16.93
N PRO A 487 -12.94 19.01 17.42
CA PRO A 487 -13.45 20.11 16.61
C PRO A 487 -12.51 20.38 15.43
N ASP A 488 -13.09 20.63 14.27
CA ASP A 488 -12.36 20.93 13.04
C ASP A 488 -12.05 22.44 12.98
N ILE A 489 -10.75 22.78 12.99
CA ILE A 489 -10.26 24.15 12.86
C ILE A 489 -9.53 24.28 11.54
N ASP A 490 -10.21 24.84 10.55
CA ASP A 490 -9.63 25.23 9.28
C ASP A 490 -8.78 26.50 9.44
N TYR A 491 -7.55 26.49 8.95
CA TYR A 491 -6.63 27.60 9.04
C TYR A 491 -5.98 27.88 7.68
N ASP A 492 -6.34 28.98 7.06
CA ASP A 492 -5.82 29.37 5.74
C ASP A 492 -4.56 30.21 5.89
N VAL A 493 -3.54 29.89 5.13
CA VAL A 493 -2.25 30.62 5.09
C VAL A 493 -1.86 30.92 3.64
N SER A 494 -1.04 31.96 3.44
CA SER A 494 -0.47 32.24 2.13
C SER A 494 0.62 31.22 1.77
N ASP A 495 0.85 31.04 0.44
CA ASP A 495 1.95 30.23 -0.09
C ASP A 495 3.34 30.77 0.32
#